data_71ba2dcc93b617036e157fc0d7b65e50
#
_entry.id   71ba2dcc93b617036e157fc0d7b65e50
#
_cell.length_a   1.000
_cell.length_b   1.000
_cell.length_c   1.000
_cell.angle_alpha   90.00
_cell.angle_beta   90.00
_cell.angle_gamma   90.00
#
_symmetry.space_group_name_H-M   'P 1'
#
loop_
_entity.id
_entity.type
_entity.pdbx_description
1 polymer ?
#
loop_
_entity_poly.entity_id
_entity_poly.type
_entity_poly.pdbx_seq_one_letter_code
_entity_poly.pdbx_strand_id
1 'polypeptide(L)'
;MKSVGIDIGSSSIKIVEVQSTSKGFAVSHFFEHVLSTIQGSDQELEVIEYLRDLTSKYDEGTRFIVGLRQDRVAIRNKFFPFNDRIKIAKSLAFELEEDLPFSSENAIFDAKVIRTVGGGAEVLACAAPKSHVQNCIQRAQDSGFEPFLVSAEGTAFANVFERWNEAPPAQVASAPVFDEMEKPVRHLQLILNLGHTRTIVSAFEGHSLIGVRSVLWGGKNIAEAISKKYEIPYVEALKELQTKAFILTNKQGATFDQVTFSETIGKSVREMARDLQLSILEFKSEFNAQIDSISLTGGTSQIQNLGPFLTQILEVPVNRVSTLDQIPNVQFERSPRAGAIVGVALGLAIEGFKKPRNPPINFMRGEFARENHQMKMFWEKWGHTAKVATAALVVFFVYASLRADFAASLSERSQETLKIQAKTVANLKGKSASEAGIKKYIRENKKRAADLKTLASVANMNSALDVLKKVTDAAPPKTAVTLDVRSFDVHDALVKMQGYANSQQEVSLLQKSLTNITTDGKVTADRTTLSPIAGRTAFAFSFNVDRGVQKATNR
;
A
#
# COMPACT_ATOMS: atom_id res chain seq x y z
N MET A 1 11.20 5.78 7.59
CA MET A 1 10.09 6.20 8.48
C MET A 1 10.43 5.79 9.90
N LYS A 2 10.30 6.72 10.86
CA LYS A 2 10.55 6.49 12.28
C LYS A 2 9.22 6.47 13.05
N SER A 3 9.13 5.61 14.04
CA SER A 3 8.00 5.52 14.97
C SER A 3 8.54 5.48 16.39
N VAL A 4 7.98 6.33 17.24
CA VAL A 4 8.41 6.50 18.64
C VAL A 4 7.23 6.17 19.54
N GLY A 5 7.36 5.11 20.33
CA GLY A 5 6.38 4.72 21.33
C GLY A 5 6.73 5.31 22.68
N ILE A 6 5.76 5.97 23.30
CA ILE A 6 5.91 6.68 24.57
C ILE A 6 5.00 6.02 25.62
N ASP A 7 5.60 5.35 26.60
CA ASP A 7 4.96 4.78 27.79
C ASP A 7 5.22 5.71 28.99
N ILE A 8 4.19 6.43 29.42
CA ILE A 8 4.24 7.31 30.60
C ILE A 8 3.77 6.51 31.81
N GLY A 9 4.72 5.78 32.42
CA GLY A 9 4.46 5.04 33.63
C GLY A 9 4.42 5.92 34.88
N SER A 10 4.02 5.34 36.01
CA SER A 10 3.94 6.03 37.29
C SER A 10 5.28 6.17 38.06
N SER A 11 6.34 5.49 37.60
CA SER A 11 7.67 5.58 38.19
C SER A 11 8.75 5.98 37.20
N SER A 12 8.52 5.78 35.92
CA SER A 12 9.44 6.19 34.86
C SER A 12 8.72 6.30 33.52
N ILE A 13 9.25 7.15 32.67
CA ILE A 13 8.88 7.25 31.26
C ILE A 13 9.79 6.31 30.48
N LYS A 14 9.22 5.51 29.58
CA LYS A 14 10.00 4.67 28.66
C LYS A 14 9.66 5.04 27.24
N ILE A 15 10.67 5.19 26.43
CA ILE A 15 10.55 5.63 25.04
C ILE A 15 11.37 4.70 24.16
N VAL A 16 10.73 4.21 23.11
CA VAL A 16 11.36 3.31 22.14
C VAL A 16 11.24 3.89 20.75
N GLU A 17 12.36 3.99 20.09
CA GLU A 17 12.41 4.34 18.66
C GLU A 17 12.52 3.07 17.81
N VAL A 18 11.65 2.98 16.82
CA VAL A 18 11.66 1.91 15.82
C VAL A 18 11.77 2.52 14.43
N GLN A 19 12.64 1.97 13.61
CA GLN A 19 12.86 2.41 12.24
C GLN A 19 12.43 1.35 11.23
N SER A 20 11.83 1.81 10.13
CA SER A 20 11.50 0.94 9.00
C SER A 20 12.77 0.49 8.29
N THR A 21 12.86 -0.80 7.99
CA THR A 21 13.92 -1.40 7.20
C THR A 21 13.33 -2.10 5.97
N SER A 22 14.18 -2.52 5.05
CA SER A 22 13.76 -3.28 3.85
C SER A 22 13.13 -4.64 4.19
N LYS A 23 13.45 -5.20 5.37
CA LYS A 23 12.97 -6.51 5.84
C LYS A 23 11.97 -6.43 7.00
N GLY A 24 11.41 -5.23 7.29
CA GLY A 24 10.49 -5.03 8.40
C GLY A 24 10.83 -3.78 9.20
N PHE A 25 11.22 -3.94 10.47
CA PHE A 25 11.64 -2.84 11.34
C PHE A 25 12.83 -3.24 12.24
N ALA A 26 13.53 -2.23 12.74
CA ALA A 26 14.58 -2.39 13.74
C ALA A 26 14.31 -1.46 14.92
N VAL A 27 14.58 -1.92 16.13
CA VAL A 27 14.53 -1.11 17.35
C VAL A 27 15.86 -0.39 17.49
N SER A 28 15.87 0.93 17.26
CA SER A 28 17.11 1.73 17.19
C SER A 28 17.55 2.27 18.53
N HIS A 29 16.60 2.81 19.33
CA HIS A 29 16.92 3.45 20.61
C HIS A 29 15.89 3.10 21.68
N PHE A 30 16.37 3.07 22.92
CA PHE A 30 15.56 2.97 24.13
C PHE A 30 16.02 4.01 25.13
N PHE A 31 15.07 4.77 25.67
CA PHE A 31 15.31 5.75 26.72
C PHE A 31 14.42 5.46 27.93
N GLU A 32 14.98 5.53 29.13
CA GLU A 32 14.26 5.48 30.39
C GLU A 32 14.56 6.75 31.17
N HIS A 33 13.53 7.45 31.62
CA HIS A 33 13.63 8.54 32.57
C HIS A 33 12.87 8.17 33.83
N VAL A 34 13.58 8.09 34.96
CA VAL A 34 13.00 7.75 36.27
C VAL A 34 12.43 9.03 36.87
N LEU A 35 11.13 9.03 37.17
CA LEU A 35 10.44 10.18 37.74
C LEU A 35 10.87 10.43 39.18
N SER A 36 10.95 11.70 39.57
CA SER A 36 11.28 12.12 40.93
C SER A 36 10.27 11.59 41.94
N THR A 37 10.78 11.05 43.02
CA THR A 37 9.99 10.62 44.18
C THR A 37 10.08 11.60 45.33
N ILE A 38 10.67 12.80 45.10
CA ILE A 38 10.81 13.84 46.11
C ILE A 38 9.42 14.41 46.43
N GLN A 39 9.09 14.51 47.70
CA GLN A 39 7.83 15.05 48.15
C GLN A 39 7.74 16.54 47.77
N GLY A 40 6.67 16.91 47.04
CA GLY A 40 6.46 18.26 46.50
C GLY A 40 7.01 18.52 45.10
N SER A 41 7.63 17.53 44.44
CA SER A 41 7.96 17.63 43.02
C SER A 41 6.68 17.51 42.17
N ASP A 42 6.57 18.35 41.15
CA ASP A 42 5.51 18.26 40.14
C ASP A 42 5.93 17.25 39.05
N GLN A 43 5.49 16.01 39.24
CA GLN A 43 5.79 14.94 38.27
C GLN A 43 5.19 15.19 36.86
N GLU A 44 4.06 15.94 36.80
CA GLU A 44 3.46 16.26 35.51
C GLU A 44 4.32 17.23 34.71
N LEU A 45 4.85 18.25 35.39
CA LEU A 45 5.79 19.18 34.78
C LEU A 45 7.10 18.48 34.34
N GLU A 46 7.63 17.60 35.20
CA GLU A 46 8.82 16.79 34.85
C GLU A 46 8.62 15.95 33.60
N VAL A 47 7.44 15.33 33.46
CA VAL A 47 7.06 14.56 32.27
C VAL A 47 7.04 15.44 31.02
N ILE A 48 6.39 16.62 31.11
CA ILE A 48 6.27 17.56 29.99
C ILE A 48 7.64 18.08 29.56
N GLU A 49 8.48 18.50 30.50
CA GLU A 49 9.82 19.01 30.21
C GLU A 49 10.73 17.96 29.57
N TYR A 50 10.73 16.74 30.13
CA TYR A 50 11.53 15.65 29.58
C TYR A 50 11.10 15.28 28.16
N LEU A 51 9.79 15.14 27.93
CA LEU A 51 9.26 14.83 26.61
C LEU A 51 9.54 15.93 25.60
N ARG A 52 9.46 17.21 26.00
CA ARG A 52 9.77 18.37 25.16
C ARG A 52 11.23 18.36 24.69
N ASP A 53 12.15 18.13 25.63
CA ASP A 53 13.58 18.04 25.28
C ASP A 53 13.85 16.87 24.31
N LEU A 54 13.24 15.73 24.58
CA LEU A 54 13.44 14.55 23.74
C LEU A 54 12.82 14.71 22.34
N THR A 55 11.56 15.15 22.28
CA THR A 55 10.82 15.22 21.00
C THR A 55 11.37 16.29 20.07
N SER A 56 11.97 17.37 20.63
CA SER A 56 12.64 18.41 19.84
C SER A 56 13.81 17.90 18.96
N LYS A 57 14.33 16.71 19.26
CA LYS A 57 15.44 16.06 18.53
C LYS A 57 14.98 15.25 17.33
N TYR A 58 13.68 15.16 17.11
CA TYR A 58 13.09 14.35 16.03
C TYR A 58 12.58 15.20 14.87
N ASP A 59 12.68 14.65 13.67
CA ASP A 59 12.19 15.26 12.44
C ASP A 59 10.65 15.27 12.36
N GLU A 60 10.06 16.22 11.61
CA GLU A 60 8.62 16.37 11.39
C GLU A 60 7.92 15.10 10.84
N GLY A 61 8.65 14.20 10.19
CA GLY A 61 8.12 12.93 9.67
C GLY A 61 8.01 11.80 10.68
N THR A 62 8.42 12.02 11.94
CA THR A 62 8.40 11.02 13.00
C THR A 62 6.99 10.84 13.55
N ARG A 63 6.58 9.59 13.73
CA ARG A 63 5.28 9.24 14.31
C ARG A 63 5.45 9.00 15.81
N PHE A 64 4.78 9.81 16.62
CA PHE A 64 4.72 9.62 18.06
C PHE A 64 3.45 8.87 18.45
N ILE A 65 3.58 7.75 19.14
CA ILE A 65 2.47 6.94 19.62
C ILE A 65 2.48 6.95 21.14
N VAL A 66 1.35 7.37 21.73
CA VAL A 66 1.22 7.50 23.18
C VAL A 66 0.28 6.42 23.72
N GLY A 67 0.66 5.78 24.82
CA GLY A 67 -0.15 4.80 25.52
C GLY A 67 -1.15 5.47 26.48
N LEU A 68 -2.45 5.12 26.33
CA LEU A 68 -3.43 5.38 27.37
C LEU A 68 -3.38 4.25 28.39
N ARG A 69 -3.27 4.60 29.66
CA ARG A 69 -3.15 3.65 30.77
C ARG A 69 -4.23 2.59 30.72
N GLN A 70 -3.84 1.31 30.92
CA GLN A 70 -4.77 0.19 30.80
C GLN A 70 -5.91 0.25 31.84
N ASP A 71 -5.67 0.78 33.02
CA ASP A 71 -6.72 0.97 34.05
C ASP A 71 -7.75 2.06 33.68
N ARG A 72 -7.55 2.79 32.60
CA ARG A 72 -8.45 3.81 32.03
C ARG A 72 -9.16 3.35 30.76
N VAL A 73 -8.92 2.12 30.34
CA VAL A 73 -9.52 1.53 29.13
C VAL A 73 -10.29 0.28 29.50
N ALA A 74 -11.58 0.27 29.24
CA ALA A 74 -12.38 -0.94 29.31
C ALA A 74 -12.14 -1.77 28.04
N ILE A 75 -11.77 -3.04 28.21
CA ILE A 75 -11.61 -4.01 27.11
C ILE A 75 -12.56 -5.17 27.37
N ARG A 76 -13.36 -5.53 26.35
CA ARG A 76 -14.31 -6.64 26.39
C ARG A 76 -14.22 -7.48 25.13
N ASN A 77 -14.38 -8.78 25.27
CA ASN A 77 -14.59 -9.64 24.13
C ASN A 77 -16.05 -9.57 23.69
N LYS A 78 -16.24 -9.35 22.40
CA LYS A 78 -17.57 -9.34 21.78
C LYS A 78 -17.55 -10.15 20.49
N PHE A 79 -18.66 -10.78 20.19
CA PHE A 79 -18.89 -11.45 18.92
C PHE A 79 -19.94 -10.68 18.11
N PHE A 80 -19.60 -10.35 16.87
CA PHE A 80 -20.51 -9.72 15.92
C PHE A 80 -20.87 -10.74 14.83
N PRO A 81 -22.16 -10.83 14.42
CA PRO A 81 -22.59 -11.74 13.35
C PRO A 81 -22.15 -11.27 11.95
N PHE A 82 -21.32 -10.26 11.86
CA PHE A 82 -20.73 -9.68 10.64
C PHE A 82 -19.26 -9.33 10.88
N ASN A 83 -18.48 -9.26 9.80
CA ASN A 83 -17.04 -8.98 9.85
C ASN A 83 -16.66 -7.60 9.25
N ASP A 84 -17.64 -6.78 8.88
CA ASP A 84 -17.43 -5.43 8.38
C ASP A 84 -17.02 -4.50 9.53
N ARG A 85 -15.76 -4.01 9.48
CA ARG A 85 -15.18 -3.13 10.51
C ARG A 85 -15.94 -1.83 10.71
N ILE A 86 -16.55 -1.27 9.66
CA ILE A 86 -17.31 -0.02 9.75
C ILE A 86 -18.61 -0.28 10.53
N LYS A 87 -19.29 -1.40 10.25
CA LYS A 87 -20.48 -1.81 10.99
C LYS A 87 -20.15 -2.12 12.44
N ILE A 88 -19.07 -2.88 12.69
CA ILE A 88 -18.58 -3.16 14.06
C ILE A 88 -18.35 -1.85 14.82
N ALA A 89 -17.57 -0.91 14.24
CA ALA A 89 -17.26 0.36 14.90
C ALA A 89 -18.51 1.19 15.26
N LYS A 90 -19.55 1.15 14.42
CA LYS A 90 -20.83 1.84 14.68
C LYS A 90 -21.66 1.17 15.77
N SER A 91 -21.54 -0.14 15.94
CA SER A 91 -22.30 -0.91 16.92
C SER A 91 -21.63 -0.96 18.31
N LEU A 92 -20.34 -0.59 18.43
CA LEU A 92 -19.57 -0.74 19.67
C LEU A 92 -20.19 -0.02 20.85
N ALA A 93 -20.68 1.21 20.67
CA ALA A 93 -21.24 2.00 21.75
C ALA A 93 -22.46 1.32 22.37
N PHE A 94 -23.32 0.76 21.53
CA PHE A 94 -24.50 0.03 21.93
C PHE A 94 -24.17 -1.30 22.61
N GLU A 95 -23.26 -2.09 22.00
CA GLU A 95 -22.88 -3.42 22.48
C GLU A 95 -22.08 -3.39 23.80
N LEU A 96 -21.46 -2.26 24.11
CA LEU A 96 -20.65 -2.10 25.34
C LEU A 96 -21.39 -1.34 26.46
N GLU A 97 -22.54 -0.75 26.19
CA GLU A 97 -23.20 0.17 27.12
C GLU A 97 -23.38 -0.42 28.52
N GLU A 98 -23.84 -1.68 28.61
CA GLU A 98 -24.06 -2.37 29.89
C GLU A 98 -22.75 -2.84 30.56
N ASP A 99 -21.64 -2.96 29.82
CA ASP A 99 -20.36 -3.49 30.29
C ASP A 99 -19.41 -2.38 30.77
N LEU A 100 -19.77 -1.12 30.57
CA LEU A 100 -18.91 0.01 30.90
C LEU A 100 -19.15 0.53 32.32
N PRO A 101 -18.09 0.87 33.08
CA PRO A 101 -18.21 1.54 34.37
C PRO A 101 -18.42 3.06 34.24
N PHE A 102 -18.67 3.57 33.01
CA PHE A 102 -18.88 4.99 32.69
C PHE A 102 -19.86 5.12 31.52
N SER A 103 -20.44 6.34 31.33
CA SER A 103 -21.42 6.58 30.26
C SER A 103 -20.83 6.39 28.87
N SER A 104 -21.53 5.66 28.01
CA SER A 104 -21.17 5.42 26.61
C SER A 104 -21.11 6.71 25.78
N GLU A 105 -21.92 7.73 26.10
CA GLU A 105 -21.91 9.04 25.45
C GLU A 105 -20.60 9.81 25.65
N ASN A 106 -19.93 9.57 26.80
CA ASN A 106 -18.66 10.19 27.16
C ASN A 106 -17.46 9.28 26.89
N ALA A 107 -17.60 8.31 26.00
CA ALA A 107 -16.56 7.36 25.62
C ALA A 107 -16.16 7.46 24.16
N ILE A 108 -14.92 7.08 23.88
CA ILE A 108 -14.40 6.80 22.53
C ILE A 108 -14.22 5.30 22.42
N PHE A 109 -14.65 4.77 21.28
CA PHE A 109 -14.65 3.35 21.01
C PHE A 109 -13.73 3.00 19.85
N ASP A 110 -13.07 1.86 19.96
CA ASP A 110 -12.41 1.18 18.86
C ASP A 110 -12.40 -0.34 19.09
N ALA A 111 -12.11 -1.12 18.06
CA ALA A 111 -12.05 -2.58 18.17
C ALA A 111 -10.90 -3.18 17.35
N LYS A 112 -10.30 -4.22 17.93
CA LYS A 112 -9.34 -5.09 17.23
C LYS A 112 -10.04 -6.40 16.89
N VAL A 113 -10.08 -6.75 15.60
CA VAL A 113 -10.58 -8.07 15.17
C VAL A 113 -9.55 -9.13 15.54
N ILE A 114 -9.95 -10.12 16.32
CA ILE A 114 -9.14 -11.27 16.72
C ILE A 114 -9.18 -12.31 15.61
N ARG A 115 -10.40 -12.73 15.23
CA ARG A 115 -10.62 -13.72 14.17
C ARG A 115 -12.01 -13.58 13.55
N THR A 116 -12.18 -14.15 12.36
CA THR A 116 -13.49 -14.26 11.70
C THR A 116 -13.96 -15.69 11.76
N VAL A 117 -15.23 -15.91 12.14
CA VAL A 117 -15.84 -17.23 12.29
C VAL A 117 -17.25 -17.21 11.67
N GLY A 118 -17.51 -18.07 10.71
CA GLY A 118 -18.85 -18.25 10.13
C GLY A 118 -19.49 -16.98 9.53
N GLY A 119 -18.66 -16.05 9.00
CA GLY A 119 -19.13 -14.75 8.48
C GLY A 119 -19.22 -13.65 9.54
N GLY A 120 -19.11 -13.97 10.83
CA GLY A 120 -19.00 -13.05 11.95
C GLY A 120 -17.56 -12.76 12.34
N ALA A 121 -17.35 -11.91 13.36
CA ALA A 121 -16.05 -11.56 13.91
C ALA A 121 -16.06 -11.59 15.44
N GLU A 122 -15.04 -12.22 16.03
CA GLU A 122 -14.67 -12.06 17.43
C GLU A 122 -13.73 -10.88 17.54
N VAL A 123 -14.04 -9.94 18.43
CA VAL A 123 -13.27 -8.69 18.57
C VAL A 123 -12.94 -8.38 20.02
N LEU A 124 -11.79 -7.73 20.22
CA LEU A 124 -11.50 -6.97 21.44
C LEU A 124 -12.09 -5.56 21.26
N ALA A 125 -13.22 -5.31 21.89
CA ALA A 125 -13.87 -4.02 21.92
C ALA A 125 -13.26 -3.17 23.05
N CYS A 126 -12.79 -1.97 22.70
CA CYS A 126 -12.10 -1.06 23.60
C CYS A 126 -12.91 0.23 23.74
N ALA A 127 -13.07 0.69 24.98
CA ALA A 127 -13.70 1.97 25.29
C ALA A 127 -12.86 2.76 26.28
N ALA A 128 -12.68 4.05 26.03
CA ALA A 128 -11.97 4.97 26.93
C ALA A 128 -12.80 6.22 27.16
N PRO A 129 -12.87 6.77 28.41
CA PRO A 129 -13.49 8.06 28.67
C PRO A 129 -12.83 9.18 27.86
N LYS A 130 -13.64 10.04 27.25
CA LYS A 130 -13.17 11.19 26.44
C LYS A 130 -12.18 12.07 27.22
N SER A 131 -12.45 12.31 28.50
CA SER A 131 -11.58 13.12 29.36
C SER A 131 -10.15 12.58 29.47
N HIS A 132 -9.99 11.25 29.55
CA HIS A 132 -8.66 10.64 29.62
C HIS A 132 -7.92 10.71 28.30
N VAL A 133 -8.64 10.57 27.18
CA VAL A 133 -8.06 10.73 25.83
C VAL A 133 -7.63 12.19 25.62
N GLN A 134 -8.49 13.14 26.00
CA GLN A 134 -8.19 14.58 25.92
C GLN A 134 -6.96 14.96 26.75
N ASN A 135 -6.88 14.51 28.01
CA ASN A 135 -5.73 14.77 28.86
C ASN A 135 -4.43 14.19 28.28
N CYS A 136 -4.51 13.01 27.65
CA CYS A 136 -3.35 12.39 26.98
C CYS A 136 -2.88 13.23 25.78
N ILE A 137 -3.81 13.72 24.95
CA ILE A 137 -3.52 14.58 23.81
C ILE A 137 -2.95 15.92 24.28
N GLN A 138 -3.57 16.54 25.30
CA GLN A 138 -3.14 17.82 25.83
C GLN A 138 -1.71 17.75 26.37
N ARG A 139 -1.38 16.71 27.14
CA ARG A 139 -0.02 16.47 27.65
C ARG A 139 1.00 16.36 26.50
N ALA A 140 0.67 15.68 25.42
CA ALA A 140 1.54 15.59 24.25
C ALA A 140 1.74 16.97 23.59
N GLN A 141 0.69 17.76 23.45
CA GLN A 141 0.75 19.13 22.93
C GLN A 141 1.58 20.05 23.81
N ASP A 142 1.38 20.00 25.13
CA ASP A 142 2.17 20.76 26.12
C ASP A 142 3.66 20.35 26.08
N SER A 143 3.95 19.11 25.69
CA SER A 143 5.29 18.59 25.45
C SER A 143 5.83 18.92 24.04
N GLY A 144 5.11 19.70 23.23
CA GLY A 144 5.57 20.20 21.94
C GLY A 144 5.42 19.24 20.75
N PHE A 145 4.61 18.17 20.85
CA PHE A 145 4.35 17.27 19.74
C PHE A 145 2.87 16.87 19.63
N GLU A 146 2.44 16.53 18.41
CA GLU A 146 1.13 15.95 18.17
C GLU A 146 1.23 14.42 18.09
N PRO A 147 0.45 13.67 18.89
CA PRO A 147 0.46 12.22 18.80
C PRO A 147 -0.10 11.78 17.45
N PHE A 148 0.56 10.79 16.84
CA PHE A 148 0.05 10.13 15.64
C PHE A 148 -1.09 9.18 15.97
N LEU A 149 -0.98 8.48 17.11
CA LEU A 149 -1.99 7.60 17.69
C LEU A 149 -2.01 7.75 19.21
N VAL A 150 -3.18 7.60 19.81
CA VAL A 150 -3.38 7.31 21.23
C VAL A 150 -3.97 5.91 21.32
N SER A 151 -3.20 4.95 21.83
CA SER A 151 -3.55 3.53 21.89
C SER A 151 -3.69 3.03 23.32
N ALA A 152 -4.33 1.87 23.53
CA ALA A 152 -4.37 1.23 24.83
C ALA A 152 -3.05 0.48 25.12
N GLU A 153 -2.46 0.68 26.30
CA GLU A 153 -1.22 0.02 26.69
C GLU A 153 -1.26 -1.51 26.55
N GLY A 154 -2.35 -2.15 26.94
CA GLY A 154 -2.46 -3.61 26.92
C GLY A 154 -2.53 -4.17 25.51
N THR A 155 -3.25 -3.53 24.59
CA THR A 155 -3.28 -3.98 23.20
C THR A 155 -1.99 -3.65 22.46
N ALA A 156 -1.35 -2.52 22.81
CA ALA A 156 -0.04 -2.16 22.27
C ALA A 156 1.05 -3.13 22.75
N PHE A 157 1.09 -3.42 24.06
CA PHE A 157 2.02 -4.38 24.63
C PHE A 157 1.97 -5.75 23.96
N ALA A 158 0.79 -6.22 23.61
CA ALA A 158 0.61 -7.49 22.93
C ALA A 158 1.32 -7.57 21.57
N ASN A 159 1.57 -6.44 20.90
CA ASN A 159 2.25 -6.42 19.60
C ASN A 159 3.67 -6.99 19.64
N VAL A 160 4.29 -7.03 20.81
CA VAL A 160 5.62 -7.62 21.00
C VAL A 160 5.59 -9.15 20.81
N PHE A 161 4.46 -9.78 21.11
CA PHE A 161 4.28 -11.23 21.10
C PHE A 161 3.46 -11.74 19.93
N GLU A 162 2.68 -10.87 19.26
CA GLU A 162 1.92 -11.21 18.05
C GLU A 162 2.84 -11.32 16.83
N ARG A 163 2.73 -12.40 16.07
CA ARG A 163 3.44 -12.54 14.80
C ARG A 163 2.65 -11.88 13.66
N TRP A 164 3.21 -10.84 13.09
CA TRP A 164 2.56 -9.98 12.08
C TRP A 164 2.44 -10.58 10.70
N ASN A 165 3.39 -11.46 10.35
CA ASN A 165 3.51 -12.01 9.00
C ASN A 165 2.92 -13.42 8.87
N GLU A 166 2.53 -14.03 9.97
CA GLU A 166 1.82 -15.28 9.90
C GLU A 166 0.37 -14.99 9.49
N ALA A 167 -0.11 -15.70 8.47
CA ALA A 167 -1.54 -15.74 8.18
C ALA A 167 -2.26 -16.11 9.49
N PRO A 168 -3.42 -15.48 9.77
CA PRO A 168 -4.24 -15.95 10.88
C PRO A 168 -4.30 -17.48 10.75
N PRO A 169 -4.17 -18.23 11.87
CA PRO A 169 -4.19 -19.68 11.83
C PRO A 169 -5.33 -20.08 10.89
N ALA A 170 -4.99 -20.92 9.90
CA ALA A 170 -5.95 -21.36 8.91
C ALA A 170 -7.22 -21.67 9.68
N GLN A 171 -8.33 -21.05 9.30
CA GLN A 171 -9.62 -21.35 9.87
C GLN A 171 -9.63 -22.87 10.00
N VAL A 172 -9.57 -23.37 11.22
CA VAL A 172 -9.94 -24.74 11.43
C VAL A 172 -11.38 -24.75 10.95
N ALA A 173 -11.56 -25.16 9.71
CA ALA A 173 -12.87 -25.44 9.19
C ALA A 173 -13.42 -26.41 10.23
N SER A 174 -14.24 -25.88 11.13
CA SER A 174 -15.01 -26.70 12.04
C SER A 174 -15.80 -27.61 11.11
N ALA A 175 -15.34 -28.85 10.96
CA ALA A 175 -16.18 -29.88 10.46
C ALA A 175 -17.52 -29.69 11.17
N PRO A 176 -18.66 -29.82 10.48
CA PRO A 176 -19.96 -29.67 11.13
C PRO A 176 -19.99 -30.68 12.26
N VAL A 177 -19.79 -30.19 13.48
CA VAL A 177 -19.92 -31.00 14.69
C VAL A 177 -21.41 -31.20 14.86
N PHE A 178 -21.87 -32.36 14.46
CA PHE A 178 -23.26 -32.84 14.66
C PHE A 178 -23.54 -33.25 16.10
N ASP A 179 -22.69 -32.80 17.06
CA ASP A 179 -22.91 -33.07 18.48
C ASP A 179 -22.72 -31.79 19.28
N GLU A 180 -23.78 -31.32 19.94
CA GLU A 180 -23.77 -30.16 20.84
C GLU A 180 -22.97 -30.40 22.13
N MET A 181 -22.28 -31.54 22.26
CA MET A 181 -21.49 -31.91 23.42
C MET A 181 -20.01 -31.62 23.20
N GLU A 182 -19.51 -30.66 23.98
CA GLU A 182 -18.14 -30.25 24.21
C GLU A 182 -17.49 -29.35 23.13
N LYS A 183 -17.67 -28.05 23.31
CA LYS A 183 -16.76 -27.08 22.66
C LYS A 183 -15.33 -27.42 23.05
N PRO A 184 -14.38 -27.50 22.10
CA PRO A 184 -12.98 -27.82 22.40
C PRO A 184 -12.42 -26.82 23.41
N VAL A 185 -11.73 -27.33 24.42
CA VAL A 185 -11.04 -26.52 25.43
C VAL A 185 -9.90 -25.76 24.75
N ARG A 186 -9.89 -24.45 24.88
CA ARG A 186 -8.82 -23.57 24.34
C ARG A 186 -7.62 -23.63 25.28
N HIS A 187 -6.43 -23.48 24.71
CA HIS A 187 -5.16 -23.44 25.45
C HIS A 187 -4.61 -22.02 25.44
N LEU A 188 -4.48 -21.41 26.61
CA LEU A 188 -4.07 -20.02 26.75
C LEU A 188 -2.74 -19.90 27.47
N GLN A 189 -1.95 -18.93 26.99
CA GLN A 189 -0.77 -18.43 27.68
C GLN A 189 -1.05 -17.02 28.19
N LEU A 190 -0.72 -16.76 29.44
CA LEU A 190 -0.83 -15.42 30.02
C LEU A 190 0.54 -14.75 30.04
N ILE A 191 0.56 -13.47 29.70
CA ILE A 191 1.74 -12.62 29.83
C ILE A 191 1.40 -11.49 30.79
N LEU A 192 2.13 -11.41 31.90
CA LEU A 192 1.96 -10.42 32.95
C LEU A 192 3.05 -9.36 32.84
N ASN A 193 2.65 -8.11 32.57
CA ASN A 193 3.54 -6.96 32.69
C ASN A 193 3.36 -6.33 34.08
N LEU A 194 4.27 -6.68 34.99
CA LEU A 194 4.27 -6.24 36.39
C LEU A 194 4.88 -4.83 36.50
N GLY A 195 4.03 -3.81 36.47
CA GLY A 195 4.44 -2.42 36.59
C GLY A 195 4.65 -1.93 38.02
N HIS A 196 4.71 -0.61 38.19
CA HIS A 196 4.85 0.02 39.50
C HIS A 196 3.53 0.12 40.27
N THR A 197 2.44 0.54 39.60
CA THR A 197 1.11 0.71 40.23
C THR A 197 0.06 -0.25 39.71
N ARG A 198 0.32 -0.96 38.62
CA ARG A 198 -0.61 -1.89 37.99
C ARG A 198 0.11 -3.02 37.29
N THR A 199 -0.59 -4.12 37.11
CA THR A 199 -0.18 -5.28 36.34
C THR A 199 -1.13 -5.43 35.15
N ILE A 200 -0.59 -5.50 33.93
CA ILE A 200 -1.37 -5.84 32.72
C ILE A 200 -1.31 -7.34 32.55
N VAL A 201 -2.48 -7.96 32.36
CA VAL A 201 -2.65 -9.40 32.11
C VAL A 201 -3.15 -9.55 30.69
N SER A 202 -2.33 -10.10 29.81
CA SER A 202 -2.65 -10.36 28.40
C SER A 202 -2.79 -11.86 28.18
N ALA A 203 -3.94 -12.28 27.64
CA ALA A 203 -4.23 -13.69 27.33
C ALA A 203 -4.04 -13.94 25.83
N PHE A 204 -3.23 -14.95 25.51
CA PHE A 204 -2.92 -15.35 24.16
C PHE A 204 -3.39 -16.77 23.87
N GLU A 205 -4.00 -16.99 22.70
CA GLU A 205 -4.17 -18.29 22.08
C GLU A 205 -3.16 -18.41 20.92
N GLY A 206 -2.12 -19.20 21.14
CA GLY A 206 -0.94 -19.18 20.26
C GLY A 206 -0.28 -17.80 20.23
N HIS A 207 -0.30 -17.15 19.07
CA HIS A 207 0.26 -15.79 18.88
C HIS A 207 -0.81 -14.70 18.83
N SER A 208 -2.08 -15.02 19.02
CA SER A 208 -3.18 -14.05 18.92
C SER A 208 -3.59 -13.59 20.30
N LEU A 209 -3.59 -12.28 20.52
CA LEU A 209 -4.17 -11.66 21.71
C LEU A 209 -5.69 -11.87 21.68
N ILE A 210 -6.23 -12.49 22.74
CA ILE A 210 -7.66 -12.71 22.86
C ILE A 210 -8.30 -11.98 24.04
N GLY A 211 -7.52 -11.56 25.03
CA GLY A 211 -8.04 -10.87 26.21
C GLY A 211 -7.00 -10.02 26.91
N VAL A 212 -7.45 -8.91 27.50
CA VAL A 212 -6.62 -8.04 28.35
C VAL A 212 -7.39 -7.69 29.60
N ARG A 213 -6.71 -7.79 30.75
CA ARG A 213 -7.20 -7.32 32.05
C ARG A 213 -6.13 -6.47 32.72
N SER A 214 -6.50 -5.76 33.74
CA SER A 214 -5.56 -5.06 34.60
C SER A 214 -5.87 -5.31 36.09
N VAL A 215 -4.81 -5.58 36.83
CA VAL A 215 -4.85 -5.69 38.30
C VAL A 215 -4.19 -4.45 38.88
N LEU A 216 -4.86 -3.74 39.80
CA LEU A 216 -4.36 -2.52 40.44
C LEU A 216 -3.37 -2.86 41.55
N TRP A 217 -2.30 -3.55 41.16
CA TRP A 217 -1.20 -3.94 42.01
C TRP A 217 0.12 -3.86 41.24
N GLY A 218 1.20 -3.47 41.94
CA GLY A 218 2.53 -3.38 41.38
C GLY A 218 3.61 -3.18 42.45
N GLY A 219 4.81 -2.78 41.99
CA GLY A 219 5.96 -2.56 42.88
C GLY A 219 5.71 -1.56 44.00
N LYS A 220 4.79 -0.58 43.79
CA LYS A 220 4.36 0.36 44.81
C LYS A 220 3.80 -0.33 46.06
N ASN A 221 2.93 -1.32 45.87
CA ASN A 221 2.31 -2.07 46.98
C ASN A 221 3.36 -2.80 47.82
N ILE A 222 4.39 -3.33 47.19
CA ILE A 222 5.50 -3.97 47.89
C ILE A 222 6.36 -2.94 48.64
N ALA A 223 6.69 -1.80 48.00
CA ALA A 223 7.49 -0.75 48.64
C ALA A 223 6.76 -0.16 49.84
N GLU A 224 5.44 0.05 49.74
CA GLU A 224 4.60 0.48 50.88
C GLU A 224 4.58 -0.55 52.03
N ALA A 225 4.51 -1.86 51.68
CA ALA A 225 4.58 -2.92 52.67
C ALA A 225 5.95 -2.97 53.40
N ILE A 226 7.05 -2.77 52.68
CA ILE A 226 8.40 -2.66 53.21
C ILE A 226 8.53 -1.42 54.11
N SER A 227 8.12 -0.26 53.61
CA SER A 227 8.13 1.01 54.33
C SER A 227 7.41 0.91 55.67
N LYS A 228 6.21 0.32 55.66
CA LYS A 228 5.42 0.08 56.87
C LYS A 228 6.04 -0.94 57.82
N LYS A 229 6.65 -2.00 57.29
CA LYS A 229 7.24 -3.09 58.11
C LYS A 229 8.52 -2.65 58.82
N TYR A 230 9.34 -1.85 58.14
CA TYR A 230 10.64 -1.41 58.63
C TYR A 230 10.64 0.05 59.13
N GLU A 231 9.50 0.71 59.09
CA GLU A 231 9.31 2.14 59.52
C GLU A 231 10.28 3.11 58.81
N ILE A 232 10.59 2.84 57.54
CA ILE A 232 11.49 3.64 56.72
C ILE A 232 10.70 4.45 55.70
N PRO A 233 11.26 5.59 55.22
CA PRO A 233 10.64 6.36 54.15
C PRO A 233 10.35 5.54 52.91
N TYR A 234 9.25 5.84 52.22
CA TYR A 234 8.86 5.15 50.98
C TYR A 234 9.98 5.11 49.92
N VAL A 235 10.71 6.20 49.76
CA VAL A 235 11.83 6.30 48.77
C VAL A 235 12.92 5.29 49.10
N GLU A 236 13.25 5.10 50.36
CA GLU A 236 14.23 4.11 50.81
C GLU A 236 13.73 2.68 50.60
N ALA A 237 12.46 2.44 51.00
CA ALA A 237 11.81 1.13 50.74
C ALA A 237 11.76 0.78 49.25
N LEU A 238 11.50 1.76 48.38
CA LEU A 238 11.51 1.58 46.93
C LEU A 238 12.92 1.23 46.41
N LYS A 239 13.96 1.89 46.92
CA LYS A 239 15.35 1.60 46.61
C LYS A 239 15.75 0.18 47.05
N GLU A 240 15.36 -0.25 48.26
CA GLU A 240 15.58 -1.60 48.75
C GLU A 240 14.86 -2.64 47.84
N LEU A 241 13.62 -2.37 47.46
CA LEU A 241 12.88 -3.21 46.51
C LEU A 241 13.60 -3.35 45.18
N GLN A 242 14.09 -2.24 44.61
CA GLN A 242 14.75 -2.24 43.29
C GLN A 242 16.11 -2.94 43.29
N THR A 243 16.83 -2.90 44.42
CA THR A 243 18.22 -3.38 44.48
C THR A 243 18.37 -4.77 45.13
N LYS A 244 17.51 -5.11 46.08
CA LYS A 244 17.73 -6.28 46.96
C LYS A 244 16.54 -7.23 47.07
N ALA A 245 15.45 -7.02 46.30
CA ALA A 245 14.23 -7.80 46.47
C ALA A 245 14.40 -9.28 46.07
N PHE A 246 14.02 -10.16 46.99
CA PHE A 246 13.97 -11.60 46.80
C PHE A 246 12.83 -12.24 47.60
N ILE A 247 12.42 -13.41 47.17
CA ILE A 247 11.53 -14.29 47.90
C ILE A 247 12.30 -15.60 48.22
N LEU A 248 12.35 -15.98 49.48
CA LEU A 248 12.97 -17.22 49.89
C LEU A 248 12.10 -18.42 49.51
N THR A 249 12.68 -19.34 48.77
CA THR A 249 12.06 -20.64 48.47
C THR A 249 12.28 -21.64 49.60
N ASN A 250 13.35 -21.46 50.38
CA ASN A 250 13.66 -22.21 51.59
C ASN A 250 14.17 -21.23 52.66
N LYS A 251 13.72 -21.41 53.90
CA LYS A 251 14.11 -20.58 55.06
C LYS A 251 15.33 -21.10 55.78
N GLN A 252 15.81 -22.32 55.44
CA GLN A 252 16.92 -22.94 56.09
C GLN A 252 18.23 -22.16 55.85
N GLY A 253 18.91 -21.74 56.93
CA GLY A 253 20.14 -20.95 56.87
C GLY A 253 19.94 -19.44 56.60
N ALA A 254 18.71 -18.95 56.44
CA ALA A 254 18.43 -17.53 56.29
C ALA A 254 18.42 -16.80 57.64
N THR A 255 18.89 -15.56 57.67
CA THR A 255 18.80 -14.71 58.85
C THR A 255 17.36 -14.27 59.12
N PHE A 256 17.06 -13.83 60.35
CA PHE A 256 15.75 -13.35 60.71
C PHE A 256 15.28 -12.17 59.80
N ASP A 257 16.18 -11.24 59.49
CA ASP A 257 15.88 -10.10 58.61
C ASP A 257 15.59 -10.53 57.19
N GLN A 258 16.34 -11.50 56.66
CA GLN A 258 16.08 -12.06 55.32
C GLN A 258 14.70 -12.76 55.26
N VAL A 259 14.36 -13.52 56.30
CA VAL A 259 13.03 -14.16 56.39
C VAL A 259 11.94 -13.11 56.45
N THR A 260 12.08 -12.09 57.31
CA THR A 260 11.10 -11.01 57.50
C THR A 260 10.91 -10.20 56.22
N PHE A 261 12.00 -9.86 55.53
CA PHE A 261 11.97 -9.13 54.25
C PHE A 261 11.26 -9.91 53.17
N SER A 262 11.64 -11.18 53.00
CA SER A 262 11.01 -12.09 52.06
C SER A 262 9.53 -12.32 52.36
N GLU A 263 9.15 -12.49 53.62
CA GLU A 263 7.75 -12.67 54.03
C GLU A 263 6.91 -11.43 53.76
N THR A 264 7.48 -10.22 53.98
CA THR A 264 6.83 -8.96 53.69
C THR A 264 6.51 -8.82 52.21
N ILE A 265 7.49 -9.13 51.33
CA ILE A 265 7.29 -9.15 49.86
C ILE A 265 6.28 -10.23 49.47
N GLY A 266 6.46 -11.46 49.99
CA GLY A 266 5.60 -12.59 49.69
C GLY A 266 4.14 -12.39 50.13
N LYS A 267 3.89 -11.64 51.21
CA LYS A 267 2.52 -11.27 51.62
C LYS A 267 1.86 -10.35 50.58
N SER A 268 2.54 -9.30 50.13
CA SER A 268 2.02 -8.39 49.11
C SER A 268 1.80 -9.11 47.77
N VAL A 269 2.73 -10.01 47.37
CA VAL A 269 2.57 -10.82 46.14
C VAL A 269 1.38 -11.77 46.25
N ARG A 270 1.07 -12.34 47.41
CA ARG A 270 -0.13 -13.18 47.61
C ARG A 270 -1.43 -12.39 47.43
N GLU A 271 -1.45 -11.13 47.80
CA GLU A 271 -2.62 -10.24 47.53
C GLU A 271 -2.86 -10.10 46.02
N MET A 272 -1.81 -9.82 45.26
CA MET A 272 -1.88 -9.79 43.81
C MET A 272 -2.30 -11.15 43.20
N ALA A 273 -1.74 -12.24 43.73
CA ALA A 273 -2.04 -13.55 43.21
C ALA A 273 -3.52 -13.94 43.36
N ARG A 274 -4.23 -13.43 44.39
CA ARG A 274 -5.69 -13.60 44.53
C ARG A 274 -6.46 -12.89 43.42
N ASP A 275 -6.14 -11.63 43.14
CA ASP A 275 -6.78 -10.87 42.07
C ASP A 275 -6.48 -11.49 40.70
N LEU A 276 -5.27 -12.03 40.54
CA LEU A 276 -4.89 -12.76 39.34
C LEU A 276 -5.65 -14.08 39.19
N GLN A 277 -5.89 -14.81 40.29
CA GLN A 277 -6.72 -16.04 40.27
C GLN A 277 -8.14 -15.74 39.80
N LEU A 278 -8.73 -14.60 40.21
CA LEU A 278 -10.03 -14.17 39.68
C LEU A 278 -9.98 -13.92 38.17
N SER A 279 -8.97 -13.20 37.70
CA SER A 279 -8.78 -12.95 36.26
C SER A 279 -8.57 -14.26 35.48
N ILE A 280 -7.85 -15.23 36.05
CA ILE A 280 -7.65 -16.57 35.47
C ILE A 280 -8.99 -17.32 35.37
N LEU A 281 -9.80 -17.29 36.43
CA LEU A 281 -11.13 -17.91 36.42
C LEU A 281 -12.07 -17.29 35.39
N GLU A 282 -12.06 -15.96 35.27
CA GLU A 282 -12.80 -15.24 34.24
C GLU A 282 -12.38 -15.70 32.84
N PHE A 283 -11.07 -15.74 32.53
CA PHE A 283 -10.59 -16.23 31.23
C PHE A 283 -10.97 -17.69 30.97
N LYS A 284 -10.84 -18.57 31.98
CA LYS A 284 -11.27 -19.95 31.84
C LYS A 284 -12.76 -20.07 31.50
N SER A 285 -13.58 -19.29 32.16
CA SER A 285 -15.05 -19.30 31.94
C SER A 285 -15.43 -18.65 30.61
N GLU A 286 -14.88 -17.45 30.31
CA GLU A 286 -15.21 -16.69 29.12
C GLU A 286 -14.82 -17.40 27.82
N PHE A 287 -13.65 -18.07 27.83
CA PHE A 287 -13.10 -18.71 26.64
C PHE A 287 -13.25 -20.24 26.61
N ASN A 288 -13.86 -20.87 27.62
CA ASN A 288 -13.80 -22.31 27.83
C ASN A 288 -12.35 -22.81 27.70
N ALA A 289 -11.46 -22.28 28.54
CA ALA A 289 -10.04 -22.41 28.34
C ALA A 289 -9.29 -22.98 29.55
N GLN A 290 -8.11 -23.60 29.29
CA GLN A 290 -7.09 -23.94 30.26
C GLN A 290 -5.90 -22.99 30.10
N ILE A 291 -5.27 -22.61 31.23
CA ILE A 291 -4.04 -21.80 31.23
C ILE A 291 -2.86 -22.74 31.28
N ASP A 292 -2.04 -22.75 30.23
CA ASP A 292 -0.89 -23.65 30.11
C ASP A 292 0.37 -23.09 30.78
N SER A 293 0.56 -21.78 30.72
CA SER A 293 1.75 -21.11 31.29
C SER A 293 1.51 -19.62 31.51
N ILE A 294 2.33 -19.06 32.38
CA ILE A 294 2.36 -17.62 32.68
C ILE A 294 3.77 -17.10 32.46
N SER A 295 3.91 -16.03 31.70
CA SER A 295 5.18 -15.33 31.47
C SER A 295 5.20 -13.99 32.19
N LEU A 296 6.28 -13.70 32.91
CA LEU A 296 6.45 -12.45 33.67
C LEU A 296 7.38 -11.49 32.95
N THR A 297 6.97 -10.23 32.87
CA THR A 297 7.80 -9.11 32.43
C THR A 297 7.43 -7.86 33.24
N GLY A 298 8.03 -6.70 32.95
CA GLY A 298 7.85 -5.49 33.76
C GLY A 298 8.90 -5.37 34.87
N GLY A 299 9.08 -4.15 35.38
CA GLY A 299 10.13 -3.84 36.37
C GLY A 299 10.03 -4.68 37.64
N THR A 300 8.82 -4.90 38.14
CA THR A 300 8.57 -5.69 39.37
C THR A 300 8.82 -7.19 39.16
N SER A 301 8.83 -7.68 37.94
CA SER A 301 9.15 -9.09 37.63
C SER A 301 10.60 -9.46 37.97
N GLN A 302 11.46 -8.48 38.22
CA GLN A 302 12.89 -8.70 38.49
C GLN A 302 13.15 -9.23 39.95
N ILE A 303 12.15 -9.25 40.79
CA ILE A 303 12.26 -9.84 42.16
C ILE A 303 12.73 -11.29 42.04
N GLN A 304 13.83 -11.64 42.74
CA GLN A 304 14.38 -12.98 42.70
C GLN A 304 13.37 -14.01 43.24
N ASN A 305 13.27 -15.15 42.57
CA ASN A 305 12.36 -16.28 42.89
C ASN A 305 10.86 -15.94 42.82
N LEU A 306 10.46 -14.79 42.19
CA LEU A 306 9.04 -14.45 42.03
C LEU A 306 8.31 -15.52 41.20
N GLY A 307 8.89 -15.98 40.08
CA GLY A 307 8.30 -17.01 39.22
C GLY A 307 8.01 -18.33 39.98
N PRO A 308 9.00 -18.99 40.60
CA PRO A 308 8.78 -20.18 41.45
C PRO A 308 7.74 -19.97 42.54
N PHE A 309 7.73 -18.80 43.20
CA PHE A 309 6.76 -18.49 44.24
C PHE A 309 5.32 -18.39 43.68
N LEU A 310 5.14 -17.77 42.54
CA LEU A 310 3.82 -17.67 41.86
C LEU A 310 3.39 -19.04 41.30
N THR A 311 4.32 -19.87 40.83
CA THR A 311 4.02 -21.26 40.39
C THR A 311 3.38 -22.07 41.50
N GLN A 312 3.87 -21.93 42.73
CA GLN A 312 3.30 -22.64 43.90
C GLN A 312 1.89 -22.17 44.25
N ILE A 313 1.58 -20.88 44.05
CA ILE A 313 0.28 -20.30 44.43
C ILE A 313 -0.77 -20.52 43.34
N LEU A 314 -0.36 -20.39 42.04
CA LEU A 314 -1.27 -20.42 40.92
C LEU A 314 -1.43 -21.81 40.30
N GLU A 315 -0.56 -22.74 40.69
CA GLU A 315 -0.51 -24.13 40.16
C GLU A 315 -0.33 -24.20 38.64
N VAL A 316 0.30 -23.18 38.08
CA VAL A 316 0.61 -23.03 36.65
C VAL A 316 2.09 -22.67 36.52
N PRO A 317 2.83 -23.20 35.52
CA PRO A 317 4.22 -22.83 35.29
C PRO A 317 4.38 -21.34 35.05
N VAL A 318 5.23 -20.68 35.86
CA VAL A 318 5.48 -19.21 35.76
C VAL A 318 6.95 -18.97 35.49
N ASN A 319 7.25 -18.35 34.33
CA ASN A 319 8.60 -18.05 33.87
C ASN A 319 8.78 -16.57 33.57
N ARG A 320 10.01 -16.06 33.57
CA ARG A 320 10.31 -14.72 33.08
C ARG A 320 10.49 -14.73 31.57
N VAL A 321 10.07 -13.63 30.92
CA VAL A 321 10.28 -13.41 29.50
C VAL A 321 10.88 -12.02 29.28
N SER A 322 11.88 -11.96 28.40
CA SER A 322 12.41 -10.69 27.90
C SER A 322 11.62 -10.29 26.65
N THR A 323 11.07 -9.09 26.64
CA THR A 323 10.35 -8.56 25.47
C THR A 323 11.28 -8.28 24.30
N LEU A 324 12.56 -7.98 24.54
CA LEU A 324 13.56 -7.78 23.49
C LEU A 324 13.95 -9.05 22.75
N ASP A 325 13.80 -10.22 23.41
CA ASP A 325 14.12 -11.51 22.76
C ASP A 325 13.08 -11.90 21.72
N GLN A 326 11.90 -11.30 21.76
CA GLN A 326 10.85 -11.48 20.75
C GLN A 326 11.14 -10.71 19.45
N ILE A 327 12.11 -9.79 19.48
CA ILE A 327 12.42 -8.91 18.35
C ILE A 327 13.81 -9.26 17.79
N PRO A 328 13.90 -9.63 16.50
CA PRO A 328 15.17 -10.07 15.93
C PRO A 328 16.19 -8.92 15.78
N ASN A 329 15.72 -7.70 15.47
CA ASN A 329 16.55 -6.55 15.11
C ASN A 329 16.54 -5.49 16.21
N VAL A 330 17.46 -5.57 17.18
CA VAL A 330 17.68 -4.56 18.23
C VAL A 330 19.10 -4.01 18.07
N GLN A 331 19.24 -2.68 17.97
CA GLN A 331 20.50 -1.99 17.67
C GLN A 331 21.21 -1.44 18.91
N PHE A 332 20.67 -1.65 20.10
CA PHE A 332 21.30 -1.29 21.37
C PHE A 332 21.55 -2.55 22.23
N GLU A 333 22.34 -2.39 23.28
CA GLU A 333 22.69 -3.49 24.16
C GLU A 333 21.47 -4.06 24.90
N ARG A 334 21.24 -5.37 24.80
CA ARG A 334 20.16 -6.09 25.46
C ARG A 334 20.52 -6.32 26.92
N SER A 335 20.06 -5.45 27.81
CA SER A 335 20.16 -5.69 29.24
C SER A 335 18.92 -6.41 29.77
N PRO A 336 19.03 -7.22 30.84
CA PRO A 336 17.87 -7.87 31.46
C PRO A 336 16.82 -6.86 31.93
N ARG A 337 17.24 -5.68 32.43
CA ARG A 337 16.35 -4.59 32.82
C ARG A 337 15.61 -4.04 31.62
N ALA A 338 16.31 -3.68 30.54
CA ALA A 338 15.67 -3.18 29.33
C ALA A 338 14.66 -4.19 28.77
N GLY A 339 15.04 -5.48 28.70
CA GLY A 339 14.14 -6.56 28.26
C GLY A 339 12.88 -6.69 29.08
N ALA A 340 12.93 -6.36 30.35
CA ALA A 340 11.76 -6.42 31.23
C ALA A 340 10.83 -5.19 31.09
N ILE A 341 11.36 -3.98 30.87
CA ILE A 341 10.56 -2.75 31.01
C ILE A 341 10.16 -2.09 29.69
N VAL A 342 10.77 -2.48 28.58
CA VAL A 342 10.59 -1.84 27.28
C VAL A 342 9.26 -2.20 26.59
N GLY A 343 8.59 -3.25 27.04
CA GLY A 343 7.52 -3.93 26.30
C GLY A 343 6.37 -3.04 25.85
N VAL A 344 5.85 -2.17 26.71
CA VAL A 344 4.72 -1.27 26.37
C VAL A 344 5.17 -0.22 25.35
N ALA A 345 6.28 0.47 25.60
CA ALA A 345 6.81 1.49 24.69
C ALA A 345 7.18 0.90 23.32
N LEU A 346 7.76 -0.31 23.31
CA LEU A 346 8.06 -1.05 22.08
C LEU A 346 6.78 -1.42 21.32
N GLY A 347 5.78 -1.95 22.01
CA GLY A 347 4.49 -2.28 21.43
C GLY A 347 3.80 -1.07 20.81
N LEU A 348 3.85 0.10 21.48
CA LEU A 348 3.36 1.38 20.96
C LEU A 348 4.14 1.80 19.70
N ALA A 349 5.47 1.75 19.73
CA ALA A 349 6.29 2.10 18.58
C ALA A 349 5.97 1.23 17.34
N ILE A 350 5.73 -0.04 17.54
CA ILE A 350 5.31 -0.98 16.50
C ILE A 350 3.97 -0.55 15.88
N GLU A 351 3.03 -0.01 16.63
CA GLU A 351 1.73 0.44 16.11
C GLU A 351 1.84 1.53 15.03
N GLY A 352 2.88 2.34 15.06
CA GLY A 352 3.14 3.33 14.01
C GLY A 352 3.39 2.72 12.62
N PHE A 353 3.69 1.43 12.53
CA PHE A 353 3.90 0.69 11.28
C PHE A 353 2.77 -0.26 10.90
N LYS A 354 1.75 -0.43 11.74
CA LYS A 354 0.62 -1.32 11.43
C LYS A 354 -0.05 -0.94 10.11
N LYS A 355 -0.26 -1.94 9.28
CA LYS A 355 -0.94 -1.79 7.99
C LYS A 355 -2.47 -1.76 8.21
N PRO A 356 -3.24 -1.17 7.27
CA PRO A 356 -4.71 -1.13 7.36
C PRO A 356 -5.38 -2.51 7.56
N ARG A 357 -4.74 -3.58 7.11
CA ARG A 357 -5.22 -4.95 7.29
C ARG A 357 -5.31 -5.38 8.77
N ASN A 358 -4.39 -4.88 9.61
CA ASN A 358 -4.40 -5.09 11.05
C ASN A 358 -4.12 -3.75 11.75
N PRO A 359 -5.08 -2.81 11.74
CA PRO A 359 -4.86 -1.49 12.31
C PRO A 359 -4.68 -1.57 13.83
N PRO A 360 -3.93 -0.64 14.42
CA PRO A 360 -3.85 -0.47 15.85
C PRO A 360 -5.20 0.00 16.41
N ILE A 361 -5.39 -0.17 17.74
CA ILE A 361 -6.42 0.56 18.46
C ILE A 361 -6.04 2.04 18.44
N ASN A 362 -7.01 2.89 18.12
CA ASN A 362 -6.78 4.33 18.05
C ASN A 362 -7.96 5.10 18.64
N PHE A 363 -7.72 5.79 19.75
CA PHE A 363 -8.72 6.64 20.38
C PHE A 363 -8.78 8.07 19.81
N MET A 364 -7.90 8.42 18.87
CA MET A 364 -8.00 9.68 18.13
C MET A 364 -9.05 9.56 17.02
N ARG A 365 -10.32 9.48 17.43
CA ARG A 365 -11.49 9.36 16.54
C ARG A 365 -12.56 10.38 16.91
N GLY A 366 -13.54 10.57 16.04
CA GLY A 366 -14.62 11.53 16.26
C GLY A 366 -14.07 12.94 16.44
N GLU A 367 -14.34 13.57 17.57
CA GLU A 367 -13.87 14.91 17.91
C GLU A 367 -12.35 15.02 18.10
N PHE A 368 -11.68 13.91 18.43
CA PHE A 368 -10.21 13.82 18.55
C PHE A 368 -9.53 13.33 17.27
N ALA A 369 -10.29 13.18 16.18
CA ALA A 369 -9.69 12.77 14.91
C ALA A 369 -8.64 13.81 14.50
N ARG A 370 -7.42 13.34 14.27
CA ARG A 370 -6.35 14.19 13.78
C ARG A 370 -6.81 14.88 12.50
N GLU A 371 -6.86 16.21 12.50
CA GLU A 371 -7.01 16.95 11.26
C GLU A 371 -5.94 16.45 10.30
N ASN A 372 -6.37 16.12 9.10
CA ASN A 372 -5.45 15.56 8.11
C ASN A 372 -4.48 16.68 7.69
N HIS A 373 -3.43 16.88 8.51
CA HIS A 373 -2.45 17.95 8.34
C HIS A 373 -1.82 17.91 6.95
N GLN A 374 -1.66 16.70 6.38
CA GLN A 374 -1.23 16.54 4.99
C GLN A 374 -2.24 17.12 4.01
N MET A 375 -3.54 16.95 4.27
CA MET A 375 -4.61 17.55 3.46
C MET A 375 -4.66 19.06 3.65
N LYS A 376 -4.47 19.55 4.88
CA LYS A 376 -4.39 20.99 5.19
C LYS A 376 -3.17 21.63 4.53
N MET A 377 -1.99 21.05 4.67
CA MET A 377 -0.77 21.48 3.97
C MET A 377 -0.90 21.37 2.44
N PHE A 378 -1.54 20.32 1.93
CA PHE A 378 -1.84 20.19 0.51
C PHE A 378 -2.73 21.35 0.03
N TRP A 379 -3.82 21.66 0.76
CA TRP A 379 -4.72 22.75 0.43
C TRP A 379 -4.08 24.13 0.63
N GLU A 380 -3.25 24.35 1.63
CA GLU A 380 -2.47 25.58 1.81
C GLU A 380 -1.46 25.78 0.67
N LYS A 381 -0.74 24.73 0.28
CA LYS A 381 0.28 24.79 -0.75
C LYS A 381 -0.30 24.76 -2.18
N TRP A 382 -1.30 23.93 -2.41
CA TRP A 382 -1.85 23.65 -3.74
C TRP A 382 -3.29 24.10 -3.94
N GLY A 383 -3.96 24.63 -2.92
CA GLY A 383 -5.36 25.01 -2.99
C GLY A 383 -5.65 26.07 -4.06
N HIS A 384 -4.78 27.06 -4.22
CA HIS A 384 -4.88 28.05 -5.31
C HIS A 384 -4.72 27.39 -6.68
N THR A 385 -3.71 26.53 -6.84
CA THR A 385 -3.47 25.81 -8.10
C THR A 385 -4.64 24.87 -8.45
N ALA A 386 -5.17 24.17 -7.45
CA ALA A 386 -6.34 23.31 -7.62
C ALA A 386 -7.59 24.10 -8.03
N LYS A 387 -7.84 25.26 -7.43
CA LYS A 387 -8.96 26.16 -7.82
C LYS A 387 -8.80 26.66 -9.25
N VAL A 388 -7.59 27.09 -9.64
CA VAL A 388 -7.30 27.54 -11.01
C VAL A 388 -7.43 26.40 -12.01
N ALA A 389 -6.93 25.20 -11.68
CA ALA A 389 -7.08 24.02 -12.53
C ALA A 389 -8.55 23.61 -12.71
N THR A 390 -9.34 23.66 -11.64
CA THR A 390 -10.79 23.40 -11.71
C THR A 390 -11.51 24.45 -12.58
N ALA A 391 -11.19 25.73 -12.41
CA ALA A 391 -11.74 26.80 -13.24
C ALA A 391 -11.36 26.63 -14.73
N ALA A 392 -10.10 26.28 -15.01
CA ALA A 392 -9.63 25.99 -16.37
C ALA A 392 -10.36 24.78 -16.98
N LEU A 393 -10.60 23.72 -16.20
CA LEU A 393 -11.40 22.57 -16.63
C LEU A 393 -12.84 22.97 -16.97
N VAL A 394 -13.50 23.77 -16.14
CA VAL A 394 -14.85 24.25 -16.40
C VAL A 394 -14.88 25.08 -17.72
N VAL A 395 -13.94 26.01 -17.90
CA VAL A 395 -13.81 26.81 -19.12
C VAL A 395 -13.56 25.90 -20.33
N PHE A 396 -12.71 24.89 -20.19
CA PHE A 396 -12.48 23.92 -21.26
C PHE A 396 -13.73 23.13 -21.64
N PHE A 397 -14.50 22.66 -20.68
CA PHE A 397 -15.78 21.97 -20.98
C PHE A 397 -16.82 22.89 -21.62
N VAL A 398 -16.93 24.12 -21.15
CA VAL A 398 -17.80 25.13 -21.78
C VAL A 398 -17.36 25.40 -23.22
N TYR A 399 -16.06 25.60 -23.42
CA TYR A 399 -15.51 25.81 -24.77
C TYR A 399 -15.74 24.60 -25.68
N ALA A 400 -15.50 23.39 -25.17
CA ALA A 400 -15.70 22.13 -25.90
C ALA A 400 -17.20 21.95 -26.30
N SER A 401 -18.12 22.26 -25.40
CA SER A 401 -19.57 22.25 -25.67
C SER A 401 -19.96 23.25 -26.73
N LEU A 402 -19.55 24.52 -26.58
CA LEU A 402 -19.82 25.57 -27.58
C LEU A 402 -19.23 25.23 -28.96
N ARG A 403 -18.02 24.66 -28.99
CA ARG A 403 -17.38 24.20 -30.22
C ARG A 403 -18.14 23.03 -30.86
N ALA A 404 -18.68 22.10 -30.08
CA ALA A 404 -19.48 21.01 -30.57
C ALA A 404 -20.79 21.48 -31.17
N ASP A 405 -21.50 22.41 -30.51
CA ASP A 405 -22.72 23.03 -30.99
C ASP A 405 -22.48 23.85 -32.28
N PHE A 406 -21.39 24.61 -32.32
CA PHE A 406 -20.99 25.37 -33.50
C PHE A 406 -20.63 24.45 -34.67
N ALA A 407 -19.89 23.35 -34.42
CA ALA A 407 -19.56 22.36 -35.45
C ALA A 407 -20.83 21.66 -35.99
N ALA A 408 -21.78 21.35 -35.10
CA ALA A 408 -23.07 20.76 -35.48
C ALA A 408 -23.87 21.71 -36.38
N SER A 409 -23.97 22.99 -36.00
CA SER A 409 -24.67 24.02 -36.80
C SER A 409 -24.02 24.29 -38.16
N LEU A 410 -22.67 24.28 -38.23
CA LEU A 410 -21.93 24.38 -39.50
C LEU A 410 -22.17 23.14 -40.38
N SER A 411 -22.18 21.96 -39.78
CA SER A 411 -22.47 20.70 -40.48
C SER A 411 -23.87 20.72 -41.09
N GLU A 412 -24.86 21.20 -40.35
CA GLU A 412 -26.24 21.33 -40.79
C GLU A 412 -26.38 22.29 -41.95
N ARG A 413 -25.80 23.51 -41.84
CA ARG A 413 -25.77 24.51 -42.92
C ARG A 413 -25.02 23.97 -44.14
N SER A 414 -23.90 23.27 -43.98
CA SER A 414 -23.16 22.64 -45.06
C SER A 414 -24.00 21.59 -45.78
N GLN A 415 -24.74 20.76 -45.05
CA GLN A 415 -25.65 19.78 -45.61
C GLN A 415 -26.81 20.43 -46.37
N GLU A 416 -27.38 21.53 -45.86
CA GLU A 416 -28.42 22.28 -46.56
C GLU A 416 -27.89 22.90 -47.86
N THR A 417 -26.70 23.51 -47.81
CA THR A 417 -26.06 24.09 -49.00
C THR A 417 -25.76 23.00 -50.04
N LEU A 418 -25.24 21.86 -49.61
CA LEU A 418 -25.02 20.70 -50.51
C LEU A 418 -26.33 20.20 -51.13
N LYS A 419 -27.44 20.14 -50.37
CA LYS A 419 -28.75 19.78 -50.89
C LYS A 419 -29.25 20.76 -51.93
N ILE A 420 -29.04 22.06 -51.70
CA ILE A 420 -29.41 23.12 -52.65
C ILE A 420 -28.56 22.99 -53.93
N GLN A 421 -27.26 22.86 -53.82
CA GLN A 421 -26.36 22.65 -54.96
C GLN A 421 -26.65 21.36 -55.73
N ALA A 422 -27.00 20.27 -55.03
CA ALA A 422 -27.39 19.03 -55.66
C ALA A 422 -28.68 19.19 -56.51
N LYS A 423 -29.63 19.99 -56.05
CA LYS A 423 -30.82 20.33 -56.82
C LYS A 423 -30.51 21.18 -58.05
N THR A 424 -29.61 22.18 -57.92
CA THR A 424 -29.27 23.11 -59.02
C THR A 424 -28.30 22.50 -60.02
N VAL A 425 -27.26 21.83 -59.60
CA VAL A 425 -26.20 21.29 -60.49
C VAL A 425 -26.49 19.88 -60.97
N ALA A 426 -27.02 19.02 -60.11
CA ALA A 426 -27.28 17.61 -60.43
C ALA A 426 -28.75 17.34 -60.86
N ASN A 427 -29.62 18.36 -60.79
CA ASN A 427 -31.04 18.26 -61.14
C ASN A 427 -31.80 17.15 -60.39
N LEU A 428 -31.37 16.85 -59.15
CA LEU A 428 -31.98 15.81 -58.32
C LEU A 428 -33.27 16.35 -57.69
N LYS A 429 -34.40 15.70 -57.96
CA LYS A 429 -35.75 16.13 -57.47
C LYS A 429 -36.26 15.18 -56.37
N GLY A 430 -37.02 15.72 -55.41
CA GLY A 430 -37.72 14.94 -54.39
C GLY A 430 -36.79 14.20 -53.44
N LYS A 431 -37.10 12.92 -53.13
CA LYS A 431 -36.33 12.06 -52.21
C LYS A 431 -34.88 11.82 -52.66
N SER A 432 -34.54 12.01 -53.93
CA SER A 432 -33.20 11.88 -54.46
C SER A 432 -32.28 13.05 -54.12
N ALA A 433 -32.80 14.18 -53.65
CA ALA A 433 -32.02 15.32 -53.14
C ALA A 433 -31.59 15.16 -51.69
N SER A 434 -31.48 13.91 -51.22
CA SER A 434 -30.98 13.53 -49.90
C SER A 434 -29.48 13.22 -49.96
N GLU A 435 -28.82 13.17 -48.80
CA GLU A 435 -27.39 12.80 -48.68
C GLU A 435 -27.05 11.48 -49.41
N ALA A 436 -27.96 10.50 -49.30
CA ALA A 436 -27.82 9.22 -50.00
C ALA A 436 -27.88 9.37 -51.52
N GLY A 437 -28.77 10.27 -52.04
CA GLY A 437 -28.88 10.57 -53.47
C GLY A 437 -27.64 11.29 -54.02
N ILE A 438 -27.09 12.22 -53.22
CA ILE A 438 -25.85 12.93 -53.59
C ILE A 438 -24.68 11.95 -53.64
N LYS A 439 -24.56 11.07 -52.63
CA LYS A 439 -23.53 10.02 -52.60
C LYS A 439 -23.66 9.06 -53.82
N LYS A 440 -24.87 8.70 -54.16
CA LYS A 440 -25.14 7.87 -55.36
C LYS A 440 -24.71 8.58 -56.66
N TYR A 441 -25.09 9.84 -56.85
CA TYR A 441 -24.72 10.66 -58.00
C TYR A 441 -23.19 10.83 -58.11
N ILE A 442 -22.51 11.13 -56.98
CA ILE A 442 -21.04 11.21 -56.97
C ILE A 442 -20.41 9.85 -57.31
N ARG A 443 -20.96 8.73 -56.81
CA ARG A 443 -20.47 7.39 -57.13
C ARG A 443 -20.63 7.04 -58.61
N GLU A 444 -21.76 7.36 -59.21
CA GLU A 444 -22.03 7.16 -60.62
C GLU A 444 -21.12 8.00 -61.50
N ASN A 445 -20.91 9.27 -61.17
CA ASN A 445 -19.99 10.15 -61.91
C ASN A 445 -18.51 9.75 -61.74
N LYS A 446 -18.12 9.25 -60.52
CA LYS A 446 -16.79 8.64 -60.35
C LYS A 446 -16.62 7.40 -61.21
N LYS A 447 -17.66 6.58 -61.32
CA LYS A 447 -17.62 5.38 -62.17
C LYS A 447 -17.49 5.76 -63.65
N ARG A 448 -18.28 6.76 -64.14
CA ARG A 448 -18.15 7.29 -65.49
C ARG A 448 -16.76 7.91 -65.78
N ALA A 449 -16.20 8.62 -64.79
CA ALA A 449 -14.85 9.15 -64.90
C ALA A 449 -13.78 8.07 -64.94
N ALA A 450 -13.97 6.96 -64.17
CA ALA A 450 -13.09 5.79 -64.24
C ALA A 450 -13.21 5.05 -65.59
N ASP A 451 -14.43 4.92 -66.10
CA ASP A 451 -14.67 4.32 -67.45
C ASP A 451 -14.05 5.17 -68.56
N LEU A 452 -14.12 6.52 -68.47
CA LEU A 452 -13.42 7.43 -69.38
C LEU A 452 -11.90 7.34 -69.26
N LYS A 453 -11.38 7.09 -68.04
CA LYS A 453 -9.95 6.91 -67.80
C LYS A 453 -9.43 5.58 -68.36
N THR A 454 -10.25 4.50 -68.35
CA THR A 454 -9.95 3.24 -69.00
C THR A 454 -10.00 3.37 -70.54
N LEU A 455 -10.93 4.13 -71.13
CA LEU A 455 -10.94 4.45 -72.56
C LEU A 455 -9.69 5.25 -72.97
N ALA A 456 -9.26 6.21 -72.15
CA ALA A 456 -8.01 6.93 -72.35
C ALA A 456 -6.77 6.05 -72.26
N SER A 457 -6.78 4.99 -71.40
CA SER A 457 -5.69 4.00 -71.32
C SER A 457 -5.63 3.13 -72.56
N VAL A 458 -6.77 2.78 -73.17
CA VAL A 458 -6.82 2.04 -74.45
C VAL A 458 -6.28 2.91 -75.60
N ALA A 459 -6.56 4.18 -75.62
CA ALA A 459 -5.97 5.14 -76.59
C ALA A 459 -4.43 5.26 -76.42
N ASN A 460 -3.94 5.15 -75.20
CA ASN A 460 -2.50 5.12 -74.91
C ASN A 460 -1.81 3.79 -75.30
N MET A 461 -2.55 2.69 -75.51
CA MET A 461 -1.95 1.43 -76.00
C MET A 461 -1.38 1.62 -77.44
N ASN A 462 -1.99 2.45 -78.27
CA ASN A 462 -1.42 2.77 -79.60
C ASN A 462 -0.06 3.46 -79.47
N SER A 463 0.14 4.29 -78.45
CA SER A 463 1.44 4.93 -78.22
C SER A 463 2.55 3.97 -77.76
N ALA A 464 2.21 2.83 -77.16
CA ALA A 464 3.18 1.80 -76.79
C ALA A 464 3.71 1.02 -77.99
N LEU A 465 2.85 0.76 -79.03
CA LEU A 465 3.24 0.21 -80.27
C LEU A 465 4.17 1.14 -81.06
N ASP A 466 3.95 2.45 -81.05
CA ASP A 466 4.84 3.43 -81.65
C ASP A 466 6.22 3.46 -81.02
N VAL A 467 6.27 3.30 -79.66
CA VAL A 467 7.55 3.18 -78.91
C VAL A 467 8.26 1.89 -79.29
N LEU A 468 7.56 0.76 -79.41
CA LEU A 468 8.11 -0.49 -79.85
C LEU A 468 8.69 -0.35 -81.24
N LYS A 469 7.97 0.28 -82.20
CA LYS A 469 8.44 0.55 -83.55
C LYS A 469 9.70 1.43 -83.51
N LYS A 470 9.74 2.53 -82.81
CA LYS A 470 10.94 3.35 -82.66
C LYS A 470 12.15 2.58 -82.12
N VAL A 471 11.95 1.74 -81.14
CA VAL A 471 13.02 0.89 -80.58
C VAL A 471 13.48 -0.16 -81.59
N THR A 472 12.53 -0.73 -82.34
CA THR A 472 12.86 -1.75 -83.40
C THR A 472 13.60 -1.11 -84.57
N ASP A 473 13.18 0.09 -85.02
CA ASP A 473 13.83 0.83 -86.12
C ASP A 473 15.26 1.31 -85.73
N ALA A 474 15.49 1.57 -84.45
CA ALA A 474 16.78 2.00 -83.90
C ALA A 474 17.74 0.78 -83.64
N ALA A 475 17.21 -0.39 -83.53
CA ALA A 475 18.05 -1.60 -83.31
C ALA A 475 18.99 -1.90 -84.52
N PRO A 476 20.20 -2.37 -84.28
CA PRO A 476 21.11 -2.75 -85.36
C PRO A 476 20.48 -3.82 -86.30
N PRO A 477 20.81 -3.80 -87.58
CA PRO A 477 20.26 -4.80 -88.57
C PRO A 477 20.59 -6.22 -88.15
N LYS A 478 19.74 -7.18 -88.50
CA LYS A 478 19.89 -8.63 -88.19
C LYS A 478 21.18 -9.22 -88.63
N THR A 479 21.89 -8.65 -89.60
CA THR A 479 23.21 -9.05 -90.09
C THR A 479 24.34 -8.67 -89.07
N ALA A 480 24.10 -7.69 -88.19
CA ALA A 480 25.11 -7.22 -87.27
C ALA A 480 24.87 -7.68 -85.80
N VAL A 481 23.62 -7.94 -85.44
CA VAL A 481 23.25 -8.37 -84.09
C VAL A 481 22.05 -9.33 -84.15
N THR A 482 22.18 -10.48 -83.50
CA THR A 482 21.10 -11.45 -83.36
C THR A 482 20.47 -11.36 -81.98
N LEU A 483 19.28 -10.72 -81.88
CA LEU A 483 18.58 -10.46 -80.65
C LEU A 483 17.39 -11.40 -80.48
N ASP A 484 17.23 -11.91 -79.26
CA ASP A 484 16.03 -12.57 -78.75
C ASP A 484 15.46 -11.82 -77.55
N VAL A 485 14.52 -10.93 -77.80
CA VAL A 485 13.89 -10.07 -76.76
C VAL A 485 12.79 -10.90 -76.09
N ARG A 486 12.91 -11.13 -74.78
CA ARG A 486 12.00 -11.93 -73.94
C ARG A 486 10.95 -11.08 -73.23
N SER A 487 11.30 -9.89 -72.76
CA SER A 487 10.33 -8.90 -72.22
C SER A 487 10.63 -7.53 -72.77
N PHE A 488 9.54 -6.81 -73.01
CA PHE A 488 9.55 -5.45 -73.45
C PHE A 488 8.39 -4.70 -72.78
N ASP A 489 8.71 -3.97 -71.71
CA ASP A 489 7.76 -3.27 -70.91
C ASP A 489 7.89 -1.76 -71.12
N VAL A 490 6.77 -1.12 -71.35
CA VAL A 490 6.72 0.34 -71.54
C VAL A 490 5.82 0.94 -70.49
N HIS A 491 6.39 1.67 -69.59
CA HIS A 491 5.65 2.37 -68.53
C HIS A 491 5.94 3.87 -68.59
N ASP A 492 4.94 4.62 -69.07
CA ASP A 492 5.12 6.02 -69.43
C ASP A 492 6.27 6.23 -70.46
N ALA A 493 7.26 7.01 -70.17
CA ALA A 493 8.44 7.24 -71.01
C ALA A 493 9.54 6.17 -70.83
N LEU A 494 9.45 5.37 -69.77
CA LEU A 494 10.45 4.39 -69.40
C LEU A 494 10.20 3.06 -70.14
N VAL A 495 11.19 2.62 -70.89
CA VAL A 495 11.24 1.32 -71.58
C VAL A 495 12.18 0.41 -70.83
N LYS A 496 11.70 -0.78 -70.45
CA LYS A 496 12.53 -1.87 -69.93
C LYS A 496 12.52 -3.03 -70.94
N MET A 497 13.70 -3.48 -71.31
CA MET A 497 13.87 -4.56 -72.29
C MET A 497 14.87 -5.56 -71.78
N GLN A 498 14.53 -6.87 -71.85
CA GLN A 498 15.41 -7.93 -71.48
C GLN A 498 15.43 -9.00 -72.58
N GLY A 499 16.59 -9.62 -72.80
CA GLY A 499 16.74 -10.63 -73.84
C GLY A 499 18.12 -11.22 -73.86
N TYR A 500 18.41 -11.92 -74.94
CA TYR A 500 19.72 -12.60 -75.23
C TYR A 500 20.30 -12.12 -76.56
N ALA A 501 21.60 -11.95 -76.61
CA ALA A 501 22.41 -11.79 -77.81
C ALA A 501 23.47 -12.85 -77.87
N ASN A 502 24.10 -13.03 -79.02
CA ASN A 502 25.12 -14.08 -79.18
C ASN A 502 26.48 -13.75 -78.54
N SER A 503 26.76 -12.47 -78.32
CA SER A 503 28.02 -12.03 -77.71
C SER A 503 27.88 -10.76 -76.93
N GLN A 504 28.80 -10.47 -75.98
CA GLN A 504 28.89 -9.22 -75.22
C GLN A 504 29.12 -7.99 -76.15
N GLN A 505 29.78 -8.23 -77.32
CA GLN A 505 29.97 -7.16 -78.31
C GLN A 505 28.63 -6.73 -78.95
N GLU A 506 27.75 -7.69 -79.24
CA GLU A 506 26.43 -7.43 -79.74
C GLU A 506 25.54 -6.65 -78.73
N VAL A 507 25.64 -7.00 -77.41
CA VAL A 507 24.96 -6.28 -76.36
C VAL A 507 25.44 -4.82 -76.30
N SER A 508 26.73 -4.56 -76.43
CA SER A 508 27.30 -3.21 -76.41
C SER A 508 26.88 -2.42 -77.65
N LEU A 509 26.81 -3.06 -78.86
CA LEU A 509 26.29 -2.44 -80.08
C LEU A 509 24.80 -2.04 -79.93
N LEU A 510 24.01 -2.94 -79.38
CA LEU A 510 22.60 -2.66 -79.12
C LEU A 510 22.45 -1.48 -78.13
N GLN A 511 23.19 -1.46 -77.03
CA GLN A 511 23.19 -0.39 -76.08
C GLN A 511 23.51 0.98 -76.70
N LYS A 512 24.54 1.04 -77.52
CA LYS A 512 24.98 2.20 -78.28
C LYS A 512 23.92 2.68 -79.29
N SER A 513 23.27 1.75 -80.03
CA SER A 513 22.19 2.13 -80.96
C SER A 513 20.98 2.69 -80.23
N LEU A 514 20.57 2.10 -79.11
CA LEU A 514 19.43 2.58 -78.30
C LEU A 514 19.68 3.94 -77.67
N THR A 515 20.94 4.29 -77.40
CA THR A 515 21.32 5.60 -76.84
C THR A 515 20.85 6.76 -77.78
N ASN A 516 20.77 6.50 -79.08
CA ASN A 516 20.37 7.55 -80.03
C ASN A 516 18.86 7.90 -79.98
N ILE A 517 18.01 7.10 -79.38
CA ILE A 517 16.57 7.33 -79.27
C ILE A 517 16.15 7.71 -77.86
N THR A 518 17.05 7.77 -76.90
CA THR A 518 16.79 8.13 -75.54
C THR A 518 16.72 9.64 -75.35
N THR A 519 15.81 10.11 -74.50
CA THR A 519 15.65 11.55 -74.21
C THR A 519 16.81 12.14 -73.43
N ASP A 520 17.50 11.33 -72.67
CA ASP A 520 18.61 11.70 -71.76
C ASP A 520 19.98 11.19 -72.24
N GLY A 521 20.04 10.57 -73.43
CA GLY A 521 21.27 10.02 -74.00
C GLY A 521 21.87 8.89 -73.17
N LYS A 522 21.07 8.23 -72.32
CA LYS A 522 21.55 7.15 -71.44
C LYS A 522 20.71 5.90 -71.55
N VAL A 523 21.36 4.75 -71.69
CA VAL A 523 20.76 3.42 -71.57
C VAL A 523 21.41 2.74 -70.38
N THR A 524 20.66 2.51 -69.33
CA THR A 524 21.17 1.86 -68.09
C THR A 524 21.09 0.35 -68.26
N ALA A 525 22.21 -0.29 -67.99
CA ALA A 525 22.24 -1.77 -67.92
C ALA A 525 21.78 -2.22 -66.54
N ASP A 526 20.65 -2.91 -66.50
CA ASP A 526 20.08 -3.47 -65.27
C ASP A 526 20.52 -4.92 -65.05
N ARG A 527 20.29 -5.43 -63.85
CA ARG A 527 20.48 -6.88 -63.60
C ARG A 527 19.41 -7.67 -64.34
N THR A 528 19.83 -8.59 -65.18
CA THR A 528 18.89 -9.49 -65.85
C THR A 528 18.29 -10.51 -64.89
N THR A 529 17.03 -10.81 -65.04
CA THR A 529 16.31 -11.88 -64.34
C THR A 529 16.24 -13.16 -65.19
N LEU A 530 16.82 -13.13 -66.34
CA LEU A 530 16.79 -14.26 -67.26
C LEU A 530 17.84 -15.37 -66.90
N SER A 531 17.45 -16.61 -66.94
CA SER A 531 18.35 -17.75 -66.67
C SER A 531 19.46 -17.86 -67.75
N PRO A 532 20.71 -18.18 -67.37
CA PRO A 532 21.80 -18.28 -68.30
C PRO A 532 21.52 -19.37 -69.38
N ILE A 533 21.75 -19.04 -70.69
CA ILE A 533 21.69 -19.99 -71.81
C ILE A 533 23.10 -20.18 -72.36
N ALA A 534 23.52 -21.42 -72.53
CA ALA A 534 24.85 -21.70 -73.04
C ALA A 534 25.04 -21.10 -74.47
N GLY A 535 26.12 -20.33 -74.62
CA GLY A 535 26.44 -19.69 -75.89
C GLY A 535 25.69 -18.37 -76.17
N ARG A 536 24.93 -17.82 -75.18
CA ARG A 536 24.25 -16.54 -75.34
C ARG A 536 24.51 -15.62 -74.14
N THR A 537 24.57 -14.31 -74.38
CA THR A 537 24.75 -13.32 -73.41
C THR A 537 23.41 -12.65 -73.12
N ALA A 538 22.95 -12.72 -71.83
CA ALA A 538 21.73 -12.06 -71.43
C ALA A 538 21.95 -10.58 -71.21
N PHE A 539 20.98 -9.74 -71.58
CA PHE A 539 20.99 -8.30 -71.30
C PHE A 539 19.68 -7.83 -70.70
N ALA A 540 19.76 -6.77 -69.96
CA ALA A 540 18.61 -6.03 -69.44
C ALA A 540 18.93 -4.53 -69.52
N PHE A 541 18.05 -3.75 -70.15
CA PHE A 541 18.23 -2.35 -70.35
C PHE A 541 16.98 -1.58 -69.87
N SER A 542 17.21 -0.44 -69.23
CA SER A 542 16.19 0.57 -68.96
C SER A 542 16.62 1.92 -69.54
N PHE A 543 15.69 2.59 -70.22
CA PHE A 543 15.94 3.84 -70.89
C PHE A 543 14.64 4.61 -71.14
N ASN A 544 14.73 5.94 -71.24
CA ASN A 544 13.58 6.85 -71.50
C ASN A 544 13.50 7.21 -72.98
N VAL A 545 12.33 7.04 -73.57
CA VAL A 545 12.07 7.39 -74.97
C VAL A 545 11.03 8.52 -75.06
N ASP A 546 11.28 9.54 -75.91
CA ASP A 546 10.31 10.60 -76.14
C ASP A 546 9.09 10.03 -76.89
N ARG A 547 7.92 10.10 -76.22
CA ARG A 547 6.63 9.65 -76.78
C ARG A 547 5.99 10.64 -77.75
N GLY A 548 6.57 11.81 -77.94
CA GLY A 548 5.99 12.82 -78.82
C GLY A 548 4.64 13.33 -78.30
N VAL A 549 4.51 13.52 -76.99
CA VAL A 549 3.28 14.04 -76.37
C VAL A 549 3.08 15.48 -76.81
N GLN A 550 2.09 15.73 -77.67
CA GLN A 550 1.57 17.06 -77.87
C GLN A 550 1.07 17.61 -76.54
N LYS A 551 1.73 18.66 -76.05
CA LYS A 551 1.21 19.44 -74.93
C LYS A 551 -0.22 19.88 -75.23
N ALA A 552 -1.19 19.29 -74.56
CA ALA A 552 -2.55 19.80 -74.55
C ALA A 552 -2.47 21.23 -73.97
N THR A 553 -2.66 22.22 -74.83
CA THR A 553 -2.82 23.63 -74.48
C THR A 553 -4.09 23.72 -73.62
N ASN A 554 -3.95 24.05 -72.37
CA ASN A 554 -5.08 24.45 -71.51
C ASN A 554 -5.77 25.64 -72.12
N ARG A 555 -7.03 25.48 -72.39
CA ARG A 555 -8.04 26.54 -72.42
C ARG A 555 -9.10 26.28 -71.37
#